data_d9164128a56df88605aa4866143fbe77
#
_entry.id   d9164128a56df88605aa4866143fbe77
#
_cell.length_a   1.000
_cell.length_b   1.000
_cell.length_c   1.000
_cell.angle_alpha   90.00
_cell.angle_beta   90.00
_cell.angle_gamma   90.00
#
_symmetry.space_group_name_H-M   'P 1'
#
loop_
_entity.id
_entity.type
_entity.pdbx_description
1 polymer ?
#
loop_
_entity_poly.entity_id
_entity_poly.type
_entity_poly.pdbx_seq_one_letter_code
_entity_poly.pdbx_strand_id
1 'polypeptide(L)'
;IVYGMLKPFINNTVASVSYTWHQDINVDSSSYWFPDATRYIGYNPDVPTDKTIHEFPCYSFVLGDLHAHMINIMIVITIIALLYSFVKNLKLTEERGKLYKCFGYPQIYALGLLWGLCNFTNYWDYIIYIVVIAITVLFMNIMADGKIRTALKNSTIHLAIVIIIGMLAALPFTMNFESVFKGVGVAQNHSKLYQLAVLWGIPVMASIAFLVMFFA
;
A
#
# COMPACT_ATOMS: atom_id res chain seq x y z
N ILE A 1 13.68 -5.44 -10.52
CA ILE A 1 14.89 -5.25 -11.35
C ILE A 1 16.09 -4.97 -10.44
N VAL A 2 16.07 -3.91 -9.61
CA VAL A 2 17.21 -3.58 -8.71
C VAL A 2 17.53 -4.71 -7.74
N TYR A 3 16.52 -5.35 -7.15
CA TYR A 3 16.71 -6.51 -6.28
C TYR A 3 17.27 -7.72 -7.04
N GLY A 4 16.82 -7.96 -8.27
CA GLY A 4 17.35 -9.02 -9.12
C GLY A 4 18.83 -8.79 -9.51
N MET A 5 19.24 -7.53 -9.71
CA MET A 5 20.63 -7.16 -9.98
C MET A 5 21.50 -7.23 -8.71
N LEU A 6 20.94 -6.90 -7.55
CA LEU A 6 21.62 -6.97 -6.26
C LEU A 6 21.56 -8.36 -5.63
N LYS A 7 20.73 -9.26 -6.13
CA LYS A 7 20.58 -10.61 -5.58
C LYS A 7 21.89 -11.41 -5.52
N PRO A 8 22.72 -11.45 -6.57
CA PRO A 8 24.02 -12.12 -6.44
C PRO A 8 24.85 -11.49 -5.33
N PHE A 9 24.74 -10.18 -5.14
CA PHE A 9 25.45 -9.45 -4.09
C PHE A 9 24.79 -9.66 -2.72
N ILE A 10 23.48 -9.59 -2.62
CA ILE A 10 22.74 -9.78 -1.37
C ILE A 10 22.73 -11.26 -0.99
N ASN A 11 22.50 -12.19 -1.89
CA ASN A 11 22.60 -13.61 -1.59
C ASN A 11 24.04 -14.07 -1.36
N ASN A 12 25.02 -13.55 -2.07
CA ASN A 12 26.42 -13.79 -1.73
C ASN A 12 26.81 -13.09 -0.44
N THR A 13 26.24 -11.97 -0.08
CA THR A 13 26.59 -11.25 1.16
C THR A 13 25.74 -11.70 2.33
N VAL A 14 24.44 -11.91 2.19
CA VAL A 14 23.55 -12.36 3.26
C VAL A 14 23.56 -13.88 3.39
N ALA A 15 23.56 -14.63 2.31
CA ALA A 15 23.80 -16.07 2.35
C ALA A 15 25.27 -16.37 2.65
N SER A 16 26.26 -15.63 2.17
CA SER A 16 27.62 -15.80 2.59
C SER A 16 27.87 -15.29 4.01
N VAL A 17 27.28 -14.21 4.47
CA VAL A 17 27.38 -13.83 5.90
C VAL A 17 26.62 -14.79 6.80
N SER A 18 25.51 -15.38 6.41
CA SER A 18 24.83 -16.38 7.24
C SER A 18 25.30 -17.82 7.01
N TYR A 19 25.89 -18.14 5.88
CA TYR A 19 26.34 -19.48 5.50
C TYR A 19 27.86 -19.66 5.42
N THR A 20 28.66 -18.65 5.17
CA THR A 20 30.16 -18.79 5.27
C THR A 20 30.62 -19.00 6.66
N TRP A 21 29.80 -18.79 7.67
CA TRP A 21 30.09 -19.31 9.01
C TRP A 21 29.86 -20.81 9.12
N HIS A 22 29.20 -21.47 8.17
CA HIS A 22 28.78 -22.84 8.36
C HIS A 22 28.98 -23.83 7.22
N GLN A 23 29.30 -23.48 6.00
CA GLN A 23 29.73 -24.43 4.94
C GLN A 23 29.89 -23.82 3.54
N ASP A 24 30.73 -24.44 2.72
CA ASP A 24 31.00 -24.20 1.31
C ASP A 24 29.77 -23.95 0.49
N ILE A 25 29.53 -22.67 0.17
CA ILE A 25 28.55 -22.32 -0.85
C ILE A 25 29.29 -22.16 -2.18
N ASN A 26 29.25 -23.20 -2.96
CA ASN A 26 29.43 -23.11 -4.37
C ASN A 26 28.20 -22.37 -4.93
N VAL A 27 28.23 -21.04 -4.91
CA VAL A 27 27.20 -20.23 -5.57
C VAL A 27 27.54 -20.25 -7.06
N ASP A 28 27.09 -21.28 -7.72
CA ASP A 28 27.10 -21.32 -9.18
C ASP A 28 26.20 -20.22 -9.69
N SER A 29 26.75 -19.30 -10.49
CA SER A 29 25.99 -18.24 -11.18
C SER A 29 24.92 -18.80 -12.12
N SER A 30 25.02 -20.07 -12.49
CA SER A 30 24.00 -20.81 -13.24
C SER A 30 22.77 -21.16 -12.40
N SER A 31 22.86 -21.07 -11.07
CA SER A 31 21.75 -21.35 -10.14
C SER A 31 20.83 -20.17 -9.87
N TYR A 32 20.87 -19.13 -10.71
CA TYR A 32 19.94 -18.02 -10.59
C TYR A 32 18.49 -18.51 -10.75
N TRP A 33 17.74 -18.38 -9.65
CA TRP A 33 16.33 -18.72 -9.62
C TRP A 33 15.50 -17.46 -9.48
N PHE A 34 14.72 -17.13 -10.51
CA PHE A 34 13.92 -15.91 -10.55
C PHE A 34 13.02 -15.70 -9.32
N PRO A 35 12.30 -16.73 -8.79
CA PRO A 35 11.51 -16.56 -7.58
C PRO A 35 12.33 -16.13 -6.37
N ASP A 36 13.58 -16.56 -6.23
CA ASP A 36 14.42 -16.14 -5.11
C ASP A 36 14.74 -14.64 -5.17
N ALA A 37 14.93 -14.06 -6.37
CA ALA A 37 15.19 -12.64 -6.54
C ALA A 37 13.96 -11.77 -6.28
N THR A 38 12.77 -12.33 -6.48
CA THR A 38 11.51 -11.59 -6.51
C THR A 38 10.58 -11.90 -5.35
N ARG A 39 10.91 -12.91 -4.55
CA ARG A 39 10.09 -13.35 -3.40
C ARG A 39 10.87 -13.46 -2.09
N TYR A 40 12.15 -13.77 -2.15
CA TYR A 40 12.95 -14.10 -0.97
C TYR A 40 13.39 -12.84 -0.21
N ILE A 41 13.11 -12.79 1.09
CA ILE A 41 13.49 -11.68 1.99
C ILE A 41 14.50 -12.08 3.10
N GLY A 42 14.89 -13.33 3.14
CA GLY A 42 15.88 -13.85 4.08
C GLY A 42 15.41 -15.08 4.86
N TYR A 43 16.34 -15.79 5.47
CA TYR A 43 16.03 -16.93 6.34
C TYR A 43 15.54 -16.45 7.71
N ASN A 44 14.69 -17.26 8.35
CA ASN A 44 14.43 -17.13 9.77
C ASN A 44 15.57 -17.78 10.55
N PRO A 45 16.39 -17.05 11.32
CA PRO A 45 17.53 -17.64 12.05
C PRO A 45 17.14 -18.71 13.05
N ASP A 46 15.93 -18.60 13.63
CA ASP A 46 15.43 -19.56 14.62
C ASP A 46 14.93 -20.86 13.99
N VAL A 47 14.63 -20.81 12.67
CA VAL A 47 14.18 -21.95 11.87
C VAL A 47 14.97 -21.96 10.55
N PRO A 48 16.17 -22.57 10.50
CA PRO A 48 17.08 -22.47 9.34
C PRO A 48 16.53 -23.05 8.04
N THR A 49 15.47 -23.86 8.10
CA THR A 49 14.76 -24.40 6.92
C THR A 49 13.63 -23.49 6.43
N ASP A 50 13.28 -22.47 7.20
CA ASP A 50 12.22 -21.52 6.82
C ASP A 50 12.78 -20.41 5.95
N LYS A 51 12.54 -20.52 4.65
CA LYS A 51 12.75 -19.44 3.67
C LYS A 51 11.60 -18.47 3.77
N THR A 52 11.71 -17.47 4.63
CA THR A 52 10.69 -16.39 4.64
C THR A 52 10.66 -15.71 3.28
N ILE A 53 9.48 -15.63 2.69
CA ILE A 53 9.26 -15.07 1.36
C ILE A 53 8.21 -13.97 1.38
N HIS A 54 8.34 -13.03 0.46
CA HIS A 54 7.36 -12.01 0.17
C HIS A 54 7.31 -11.76 -1.32
N GLU A 55 6.13 -11.68 -1.91
CA GLU A 55 5.99 -11.41 -3.34
C GLU A 55 6.13 -9.93 -3.63
N PHE A 56 7.24 -9.57 -4.27
CA PHE A 56 7.40 -8.23 -4.83
C PHE A 56 6.57 -8.10 -6.11
N PRO A 57 6.01 -6.92 -6.42
CA PRO A 57 5.17 -6.72 -7.61
C PRO A 57 5.81 -7.21 -8.91
N CYS A 58 7.13 -7.11 -9.06
CA CYS A 58 7.85 -7.58 -10.23
C CYS A 58 7.67 -9.08 -10.51
N TYR A 59 7.47 -9.90 -9.48
CA TYR A 59 7.18 -11.34 -9.64
C TYR A 59 5.91 -11.56 -10.46
N SER A 60 4.83 -10.94 -10.02
CA SER A 60 3.52 -11.07 -10.68
C SER A 60 3.52 -10.48 -12.09
N PHE A 61 4.19 -9.35 -12.31
CA PHE A 61 4.26 -8.72 -13.64
C PHE A 61 5.04 -9.58 -14.65
N VAL A 62 6.15 -10.18 -14.25
CA VAL A 62 6.98 -10.99 -15.17
C VAL A 62 6.31 -12.33 -15.48
N LEU A 63 5.67 -12.96 -14.50
CA LEU A 63 4.98 -14.23 -14.70
C LEU A 63 3.57 -14.08 -15.27
N GLY A 64 3.02 -12.86 -15.34
CA GLY A 64 1.62 -12.64 -15.71
C GLY A 64 0.64 -13.23 -14.70
N ASP A 65 1.06 -13.39 -13.45
CA ASP A 65 0.26 -13.96 -12.37
C ASP A 65 -0.59 -12.89 -11.70
N LEU A 66 -1.91 -13.03 -11.79
CA LEU A 66 -2.89 -12.03 -11.34
C LEU A 66 -3.06 -12.07 -9.81
N HIS A 67 -2.05 -11.64 -9.09
CA HIS A 67 -2.16 -11.45 -7.65
C HIS A 67 -3.02 -10.23 -7.28
N ALA A 68 -3.68 -10.31 -6.14
CA ALA A 68 -4.56 -9.26 -5.61
C ALA A 68 -3.87 -7.88 -5.57
N HIS A 69 -2.65 -7.81 -5.06
CA HIS A 69 -1.87 -6.57 -4.99
C HIS A 69 -1.51 -6.01 -6.37
N MET A 70 -1.25 -6.87 -7.36
CA MET A 70 -0.96 -6.44 -8.73
C MET A 70 -2.17 -5.78 -9.38
N ILE A 71 -3.34 -6.42 -9.30
CA ILE A 71 -4.60 -5.87 -9.83
C ILE A 71 -4.89 -4.53 -9.18
N ASN A 72 -4.68 -4.44 -7.88
CA ASN A 72 -5.04 -3.26 -7.11
C ASN A 72 -4.11 -2.06 -7.30
N ILE A 73 -2.89 -2.23 -7.85
CA ILE A 73 -1.97 -1.11 -8.14
C ILE A 73 -2.65 -0.02 -8.97
N MET A 74 -3.40 -0.39 -10.00
CA MET A 74 -4.09 0.58 -10.86
C MET A 74 -5.18 1.35 -10.11
N ILE A 75 -5.94 0.65 -9.25
CA ILE A 75 -6.99 1.25 -8.42
C ILE A 75 -6.35 2.23 -7.43
N VAL A 76 -5.30 1.81 -6.76
CA VAL A 76 -4.57 2.61 -5.77
C VAL A 76 -3.96 3.88 -6.38
N ILE A 77 -3.29 3.77 -7.52
CA ILE A 77 -2.73 4.93 -8.22
C ILE A 77 -3.86 5.90 -8.62
N THR A 78 -5.01 5.37 -9.05
CA THR A 78 -6.16 6.21 -9.42
C THR A 78 -6.75 6.89 -8.19
N ILE A 79 -6.84 6.20 -7.04
CA ILE A 79 -7.25 6.83 -5.76
C ILE A 79 -6.32 8.01 -5.41
N ILE A 80 -5.00 7.80 -5.49
CA ILE A 80 -4.01 8.85 -5.21
C ILE A 80 -4.17 10.03 -6.19
N ALA A 81 -4.35 9.76 -7.48
CA ALA A 81 -4.57 10.79 -8.49
C ALA A 81 -5.87 11.59 -8.26
N LEU A 82 -6.94 10.93 -7.84
CA LEU A 82 -8.21 11.58 -7.48
C LEU A 82 -8.09 12.42 -6.21
N LEU A 83 -7.36 11.94 -5.20
CA LEU A 83 -7.06 12.73 -4.01
C LEU A 83 -6.25 13.97 -4.36
N TYR A 84 -5.24 13.84 -5.21
CA TYR A 84 -4.48 14.99 -5.71
C TYR A 84 -5.36 15.98 -6.50
N SER A 85 -6.24 15.48 -7.36
CA SER A 85 -7.22 16.29 -8.10
C SER A 85 -8.18 16.99 -7.14
N PHE A 86 -8.65 16.31 -6.09
CA PHE A 86 -9.49 16.91 -5.04
C PHE A 86 -8.77 18.06 -4.32
N VAL A 87 -7.51 17.85 -3.93
CA VAL A 87 -6.66 18.88 -3.30
C VAL A 87 -6.54 20.12 -4.17
N LYS A 88 -6.30 19.94 -5.46
CA LYS A 88 -6.21 21.06 -6.41
C LYS A 88 -7.55 21.79 -6.57
N ASN A 89 -8.63 21.03 -6.71
CA ASN A 89 -9.96 21.58 -6.95
C ASN A 89 -10.49 22.32 -5.71
N LEU A 90 -10.21 21.85 -4.52
CA LEU A 90 -10.63 22.49 -3.27
C LEU A 90 -10.04 23.91 -3.14
N LYS A 91 -8.76 24.08 -3.49
CA LYS A 91 -8.09 25.39 -3.48
C LYS A 91 -8.69 26.38 -4.49
N LEU A 92 -9.19 25.89 -5.61
CA LEU A 92 -9.78 26.73 -6.67
C LEU A 92 -11.24 27.12 -6.41
N THR A 93 -11.87 26.56 -5.38
CA THR A 93 -13.31 26.71 -5.13
C THR A 93 -13.66 27.47 -3.86
N GLU A 94 -12.71 28.26 -3.32
CA GLU A 94 -12.92 29.02 -2.08
C GLU A 94 -14.15 29.96 -2.13
N GLU A 95 -14.48 30.49 -3.30
CA GLU A 95 -15.61 31.41 -3.52
C GLU A 95 -16.96 30.72 -3.76
N ARG A 96 -17.00 29.39 -3.87
CA ARG A 96 -18.23 28.67 -4.20
C ARG A 96 -19.13 28.48 -2.98
N GLY A 97 -20.45 28.45 -3.23
CA GLY A 97 -21.47 28.35 -2.17
C GLY A 97 -21.36 27.10 -1.31
N LYS A 98 -21.93 27.15 -0.10
CA LYS A 98 -21.88 26.08 0.92
C LYS A 98 -22.31 24.72 0.41
N LEU A 99 -23.34 24.64 -0.45
CA LEU A 99 -23.84 23.39 -1.01
C LEU A 99 -22.80 22.72 -1.93
N TYR A 100 -22.12 23.54 -2.75
CA TYR A 100 -21.06 23.03 -3.61
C TYR A 100 -19.88 22.46 -2.78
N LYS A 101 -19.50 23.15 -1.72
CA LYS A 101 -18.43 22.68 -0.82
C LYS A 101 -18.72 21.33 -0.17
N CYS A 102 -20.00 20.97 -0.01
CA CYS A 102 -20.40 19.68 0.55
C CYS A 102 -20.53 18.57 -0.52
N PHE A 103 -21.03 18.87 -1.69
CA PHE A 103 -21.49 17.87 -2.67
C PHE A 103 -20.93 18.06 -4.09
N GLY A 104 -20.23 19.14 -4.37
CA GLY A 104 -19.81 19.52 -5.71
C GLY A 104 -18.50 18.90 -6.20
N TYR A 105 -17.89 18.00 -5.43
CA TYR A 105 -16.62 17.38 -5.80
C TYR A 105 -16.82 15.99 -6.41
N PRO A 106 -16.77 15.83 -7.74
CA PRO A 106 -16.94 14.52 -8.38
C PRO A 106 -15.88 13.49 -7.93
N GLN A 107 -14.70 13.97 -7.52
CA GLN A 107 -13.64 13.13 -6.99
C GLN A 107 -14.09 12.31 -5.77
N ILE A 108 -14.91 12.88 -4.89
CA ILE A 108 -15.41 12.21 -3.68
C ILE A 108 -16.28 11.00 -4.04
N TYR A 109 -17.11 11.12 -5.07
CA TYR A 109 -17.96 10.02 -5.54
C TYR A 109 -17.13 8.92 -6.21
N ALA A 110 -16.17 9.31 -7.05
CA ALA A 110 -15.24 8.37 -7.69
C ALA A 110 -14.35 7.66 -6.67
N LEU A 111 -13.88 8.37 -5.64
CA LEU A 111 -13.13 7.76 -4.52
C LEU A 111 -13.95 6.70 -3.79
N GLY A 112 -15.24 6.97 -3.54
CA GLY A 112 -16.13 5.98 -2.94
C GLY A 112 -16.24 4.71 -3.77
N LEU A 113 -16.45 4.85 -5.09
CA LEU A 113 -16.51 3.71 -5.99
C LEU A 113 -15.21 2.89 -5.98
N LEU A 114 -14.06 3.54 -6.17
CA LEU A 114 -12.75 2.86 -6.21
C LEU A 114 -12.39 2.24 -4.87
N TRP A 115 -12.69 2.90 -3.76
CA TRP A 115 -12.50 2.33 -2.45
C TRP A 115 -13.35 1.07 -2.25
N GLY A 116 -14.61 1.08 -2.70
CA GLY A 116 -15.45 -0.12 -2.69
C GLY A 116 -14.88 -1.27 -3.51
N LEU A 117 -14.22 -0.99 -4.65
CA LEU A 117 -13.53 -2.01 -5.45
C LEU A 117 -12.39 -2.69 -4.67
N CYS A 118 -11.67 -1.95 -3.83
CA CYS A 118 -10.60 -2.54 -2.99
C CYS A 118 -11.11 -3.66 -2.08
N ASN A 119 -12.38 -3.66 -1.69
CA ASN A 119 -12.97 -4.68 -0.82
C ASN A 119 -12.84 -6.10 -1.39
N PHE A 120 -12.98 -6.25 -2.70
CA PHE A 120 -12.94 -7.56 -3.36
C PHE A 120 -11.70 -7.78 -4.25
N THR A 121 -10.88 -6.77 -4.44
CA THR A 121 -9.60 -6.92 -5.15
C THR A 121 -8.44 -7.14 -4.19
N ASN A 122 -8.30 -6.29 -3.16
CA ASN A 122 -7.31 -6.43 -2.10
C ASN A 122 -7.82 -5.82 -0.78
N TYR A 123 -8.26 -6.66 0.12
CA TYR A 123 -8.88 -6.23 1.39
C TYR A 123 -7.95 -5.37 2.28
N TRP A 124 -6.64 -5.56 2.20
CA TRP A 124 -5.69 -4.72 2.95
C TRP A 124 -5.71 -3.28 2.45
N ASP A 125 -5.79 -3.07 1.14
CA ASP A 125 -5.90 -1.73 0.56
C ASP A 125 -7.24 -1.08 0.90
N TYR A 126 -8.32 -1.86 1.05
CA TYR A 126 -9.60 -1.35 1.53
C TYR A 126 -9.47 -0.68 2.90
N ILE A 127 -8.73 -1.30 3.84
CA ILE A 127 -8.50 -0.75 5.18
C ILE A 127 -7.53 0.44 5.13
N ILE A 128 -6.44 0.32 4.39
CA ILE A 128 -5.41 1.36 4.31
C ILE A 128 -5.95 2.63 3.64
N TYR A 129 -6.62 2.49 2.50
CA TYR A 129 -7.02 3.66 1.70
C TYR A 129 -8.22 4.40 2.26
N ILE A 130 -9.08 3.81 3.08
CA ILE A 130 -10.08 4.61 3.79
C ILE A 130 -9.42 5.56 4.79
N VAL A 131 -8.35 5.14 5.45
CA VAL A 131 -7.58 5.99 6.36
C VAL A 131 -6.86 7.10 5.59
N VAL A 132 -6.24 6.79 4.46
CA VAL A 132 -5.57 7.78 3.59
C VAL A 132 -6.56 8.82 3.07
N ILE A 133 -7.74 8.38 2.59
CA ILE A 133 -8.82 9.26 2.13
C ILE A 133 -9.29 10.15 3.29
N ALA A 134 -9.55 9.56 4.47
CA ALA A 134 -10.04 10.28 5.62
C ALA A 134 -9.08 11.39 6.09
N ILE A 135 -7.80 11.06 6.22
CA ILE A 135 -6.76 12.02 6.63
C ILE A 135 -6.62 13.13 5.57
N THR A 136 -6.57 12.78 4.28
CA THR A 136 -6.42 13.77 3.21
C THR A 136 -7.62 14.70 3.15
N VAL A 137 -8.84 14.17 3.20
CA VAL A 137 -10.08 14.96 3.16
C VAL A 137 -10.18 15.87 4.38
N LEU A 138 -9.86 15.36 5.58
CA LEU A 138 -9.89 16.14 6.80
C LEU A 138 -8.86 17.28 6.76
N PHE A 139 -7.62 16.97 6.46
CA PHE A 139 -6.53 17.96 6.39
C PHE A 139 -6.83 19.05 5.38
N MET A 140 -7.31 18.67 4.19
CA MET A 140 -7.60 19.63 3.14
C MET A 140 -8.80 20.53 3.49
N ASN A 141 -9.85 20.00 4.10
CA ASN A 141 -10.96 20.84 4.56
C ASN A 141 -10.54 21.79 5.69
N ILE A 142 -9.65 21.38 6.59
CA ILE A 142 -9.07 22.26 7.61
C ILE A 142 -8.32 23.42 6.97
N MET A 143 -7.51 23.13 5.95
CA MET A 143 -6.73 24.14 5.23
C MET A 143 -7.61 25.12 4.43
N ALA A 144 -8.72 24.63 3.89
CA ALA A 144 -9.61 25.44 3.04
C ALA A 144 -10.63 26.28 3.83
N ASP A 145 -11.21 25.72 4.89
CA ASP A 145 -12.32 26.39 5.59
C ASP A 145 -11.87 27.37 6.69
N GLY A 146 -10.63 27.26 7.17
CA GLY A 146 -10.09 28.11 8.26
C GLY A 146 -10.79 27.97 9.61
N LYS A 147 -11.97 27.31 9.66
CA LYS A 147 -12.77 27.04 10.88
C LYS A 147 -12.92 25.55 11.07
N ILE A 148 -12.36 25.03 12.14
CA ILE A 148 -12.35 23.59 12.46
C ILE A 148 -13.76 22.96 12.44
N ARG A 149 -14.77 23.65 12.95
CA ARG A 149 -16.16 23.14 12.97
C ARG A 149 -16.71 22.92 11.57
N THR A 150 -16.45 23.84 10.64
CA THR A 150 -16.90 23.74 9.25
C THR A 150 -16.13 22.65 8.53
N ALA A 151 -14.82 22.61 8.74
CA ALA A 151 -13.95 21.57 8.17
C ALA A 151 -14.37 20.16 8.63
N LEU A 152 -14.64 19.96 9.89
CA LEU A 152 -15.13 18.67 10.41
C LEU A 152 -16.47 18.28 9.79
N LYS A 153 -17.42 19.24 9.69
CA LYS A 153 -18.71 18.99 9.04
C LYS A 153 -18.54 18.54 7.59
N ASN A 154 -17.76 19.30 6.81
CA ASN A 154 -17.54 18.99 5.39
C ASN A 154 -16.83 17.65 5.21
N SER A 155 -15.81 17.38 6.04
CA SER A 155 -15.09 16.10 6.03
C SER A 155 -16.01 14.92 6.38
N THR A 156 -16.87 15.07 7.36
CA THR A 156 -17.87 14.04 7.70
C THR A 156 -18.82 13.76 6.54
N ILE A 157 -19.28 14.79 5.85
CA ILE A 157 -20.15 14.62 4.67
C ILE A 157 -19.40 13.91 3.53
N HIS A 158 -18.17 14.34 3.22
CA HIS A 158 -17.36 13.71 2.18
C HIS A 158 -17.08 12.25 2.49
N LEU A 159 -16.68 11.94 3.73
CA LEU A 159 -16.44 10.56 4.16
C LEU A 159 -17.71 9.71 4.16
N ALA A 160 -18.84 10.27 4.57
CA ALA A 160 -20.11 9.56 4.49
C ALA A 160 -20.46 9.19 3.05
N ILE A 161 -20.25 10.10 2.09
CA ILE A 161 -20.44 9.82 0.66
C ILE A 161 -19.51 8.69 0.19
N VAL A 162 -18.22 8.76 0.51
CA VAL A 162 -17.22 7.72 0.17
C VAL A 162 -17.67 6.38 0.74
N ILE A 163 -18.03 6.32 2.01
CA ILE A 163 -18.42 5.08 2.69
C ILE A 163 -19.70 4.50 2.10
N ILE A 164 -20.73 5.32 1.91
CA ILE A 164 -22.01 4.84 1.36
C ILE A 164 -21.82 4.29 -0.05
N ILE A 165 -21.14 5.02 -0.92
CA ILE A 165 -20.92 4.57 -2.30
C ILE A 165 -20.04 3.32 -2.33
N GLY A 166 -18.98 3.29 -1.53
CA GLY A 166 -18.09 2.14 -1.48
C GLY A 166 -18.76 0.88 -0.94
N MET A 167 -19.60 1.01 0.09
CA MET A 167 -20.39 -0.10 0.61
C MET A 167 -21.40 -0.61 -0.43
N LEU A 168 -22.09 0.29 -1.13
CA LEU A 168 -23.00 -0.08 -2.20
C LEU A 168 -22.27 -0.79 -3.36
N ALA A 169 -21.08 -0.30 -3.74
CA ALA A 169 -20.27 -0.93 -4.78
C ALA A 169 -19.76 -2.32 -4.37
N ALA A 170 -19.40 -2.51 -3.10
CA ALA A 170 -18.96 -3.78 -2.57
C ALA A 170 -20.10 -4.76 -2.24
N LEU A 171 -21.35 -4.28 -2.16
CA LEU A 171 -22.47 -5.06 -1.66
C LEU A 171 -22.70 -6.40 -2.38
N PRO A 172 -22.67 -6.47 -3.74
CA PRO A 172 -22.89 -7.74 -4.43
C PRO A 172 -21.84 -8.80 -4.07
N PHE A 173 -20.59 -8.38 -3.86
CA PHE A 173 -19.53 -9.28 -3.41
C PHE A 173 -19.74 -9.69 -1.95
N THR A 174 -19.94 -8.72 -1.06
CA THR A 174 -20.06 -8.96 0.38
C THR A 174 -21.23 -9.87 0.74
N MET A 175 -22.31 -9.82 -0.03
CA MET A 175 -23.48 -10.69 0.19
C MET A 175 -23.26 -12.16 -0.21
N ASN A 176 -22.30 -12.43 -1.10
CA ASN A 176 -22.07 -13.76 -1.65
C ASN A 176 -20.72 -14.37 -1.22
N PHE A 177 -19.87 -13.60 -0.55
CA PHE A 177 -18.54 -14.04 -0.16
C PHE A 177 -18.48 -14.40 1.32
N GLU A 178 -18.10 -15.63 1.59
CA GLU A 178 -17.77 -16.08 2.95
C GLU A 178 -16.28 -15.92 3.21
N SER A 179 -15.92 -15.09 4.18
CA SER A 179 -14.52 -14.87 4.56
C SER A 179 -13.93 -16.12 5.20
N VAL A 180 -12.79 -16.56 4.69
CA VAL A 180 -12.00 -17.64 5.30
C VAL A 180 -11.39 -17.20 6.64
N PHE A 181 -11.16 -15.90 6.81
CA PHE A 181 -10.56 -15.34 8.04
C PHE A 181 -11.65 -14.95 9.04
N LYS A 182 -11.58 -15.54 10.24
CA LYS A 182 -12.57 -15.35 11.31
C LYS A 182 -12.03 -14.48 12.46
N GLY A 183 -11.20 -13.50 12.18
CA GLY A 183 -10.76 -12.60 13.22
C GLY A 183 -9.32 -12.08 13.05
N VAL A 184 -8.90 -11.26 14.00
CA VAL A 184 -7.54 -10.71 14.09
C VAL A 184 -6.87 -11.37 15.30
N GLY A 185 -5.71 -11.97 15.06
CA GLY A 185 -4.89 -12.58 16.11
C GLY A 185 -3.54 -11.88 16.25
N VAL A 186 -2.88 -12.08 17.37
CA VAL A 186 -1.50 -11.63 17.56
C VAL A 186 -0.57 -12.60 16.83
N ALA A 187 0.31 -12.05 15.97
CA ALA A 187 1.30 -12.85 15.27
C ALA A 187 2.29 -13.47 16.27
N GLN A 188 2.48 -14.77 16.18
CA GLN A 188 3.47 -15.50 17.03
C GLN A 188 4.88 -15.36 16.46
N ASN A 189 5.00 -15.29 15.13
CA ASN A 189 6.27 -15.12 14.44
C ASN A 189 6.38 -13.70 13.91
N HIS A 190 7.53 -13.07 14.10
CA HIS A 190 7.79 -11.70 13.68
C HIS A 190 8.95 -11.64 12.69
N SER A 191 8.82 -10.77 11.69
CA SER A 191 9.91 -10.50 10.75
C SER A 191 11.11 -9.90 11.50
N LYS A 192 12.31 -10.38 11.18
CA LYS A 192 13.56 -9.84 11.74
C LYS A 192 13.89 -8.50 11.09
N LEU A 193 14.69 -7.66 11.78
CA LEU A 193 15.00 -6.30 11.28
C LEU A 193 15.63 -6.30 9.89
N TYR A 194 16.50 -7.26 9.58
CA TYR A 194 17.12 -7.34 8.25
C TYR A 194 16.12 -7.70 7.15
N GLN A 195 15.11 -8.52 7.46
CA GLN A 195 14.03 -8.84 6.53
C GLN A 195 13.17 -7.60 6.25
N LEU A 196 12.88 -6.82 7.29
CA LEU A 196 12.20 -5.53 7.14
C LEU A 196 13.05 -4.54 6.34
N ALA A 197 14.36 -4.53 6.52
CA ALA A 197 15.26 -3.69 5.73
C ALA A 197 15.28 -4.09 4.25
N VAL A 198 15.22 -5.39 3.92
CA VAL A 198 15.09 -5.87 2.55
C VAL A 198 13.77 -5.43 1.94
N LEU A 199 12.67 -5.53 2.68
CA LEU A 199 11.33 -5.24 2.20
C LEU A 199 11.06 -3.73 2.09
N TRP A 200 11.40 -2.97 3.13
CA TRP A 200 11.04 -1.57 3.29
C TRP A 200 12.20 -0.58 3.20
N GLY A 201 13.44 -1.05 3.11
CA GLY A 201 14.62 -0.18 3.16
C GLY A 201 14.60 0.92 2.11
N ILE A 202 14.34 0.60 0.84
CA ILE A 202 14.27 1.57 -0.25
C ILE A 202 13.12 2.57 -0.05
N PRO A 203 11.85 2.16 0.19
CA PRO A 203 10.76 3.09 0.49
C PRO A 203 11.03 4.01 1.69
N VAL A 204 11.62 3.49 2.76
CA VAL A 204 11.96 4.29 3.95
C VAL A 204 13.04 5.32 3.63
N MET A 205 14.12 4.91 2.95
CA MET A 205 15.19 5.84 2.55
C MET A 205 14.66 6.94 1.60
N ALA A 206 13.83 6.57 0.62
CA ALA A 206 13.21 7.54 -0.29
C ALA A 206 12.30 8.52 0.47
N SER A 207 11.53 8.04 1.44
CA SER A 207 10.67 8.88 2.28
C SER A 207 11.48 9.84 3.15
N ILE A 208 12.57 9.37 3.76
CA ILE A 208 13.47 10.23 4.55
C ILE A 208 14.12 11.29 3.65
N ALA A 209 14.65 10.90 2.49
CA ALA A 209 15.26 11.83 1.55
C ALA A 209 14.27 12.92 1.09
N PHE A 210 13.02 12.51 0.78
CA PHE A 210 11.96 13.45 0.44
C PHE A 210 11.66 14.43 1.58
N LEU A 211 11.52 13.94 2.81
CA LEU A 211 11.27 14.81 3.97
C LEU A 211 12.41 15.77 4.22
N VAL A 212 13.66 15.31 4.14
CA VAL A 212 14.83 16.18 4.28
C VAL A 212 14.82 17.26 3.21
N MET A 213 14.58 16.92 1.95
CA MET A 213 14.52 17.91 0.85
C MET A 213 13.34 18.88 0.99
N PHE A 214 12.24 18.45 1.60
CA PHE A 214 11.07 19.29 1.76
C PHE A 214 11.21 20.31 2.89
N PHE A 215 11.95 19.97 3.96
CA PHE A 215 12.13 20.82 5.13
C PHE A 215 13.49 21.56 5.16
N ALA A 216 14.42 21.28 4.23
CA ALA A 216 15.66 22.01 4.05
C ALA A 216 15.46 23.28 3.21
#